data_21988ec138285828305e6530849beb7d
#
_entry.id   21988ec138285828305e6530849beb7d
#
_cell.length_a   1.000
_cell.length_b   1.000
_cell.length_c   1.000
_cell.angle_alpha   90.00
_cell.angle_beta   90.00
_cell.angle_gamma   90.00
#
_symmetry.space_group_name_H-M   'P 1'
#
loop_
_entity.id
_entity.type
_entity.pdbx_description
1 polymer ?
#
loop_
_entity_poly.entity_id
_entity_poly.type
_entity_poly.pdbx_seq_one_letter_code
_entity_poly.pdbx_strand_id
1 'polypeptide(L)'
;MKITVLTAFPDAIKNYLGMSVLGRAVASGKLDVEVADLRAFAQGSYRQIDDCSFGGGGMVLMPEPIAKAIESLSGEGTKPFVVCPSPQGARLCQELVEDLFGRERLLILCGHYEGVDERVAEKYVDLEISLGDFVLTGGELPALAIIDAVSRLIPGVVGRISAVKEDSFYSGMLDTPHYTRPAVWRGVGVPEVLLSGNAKAVEKWRRNEAAKRTVERRPDLLSRAGIIPWLDKGAYVMEVHHPVLDKDGEKSTTAITGMDLHDIARACRTYGIKKYLLVTPLAQQRAMAKKIASHWTEGWGAQHNPDRGEAFKTLKIFASVQKALAWTAEREKTEPYKIATTAKARAGARHWLSVKREILERRAAPIFIFGTGWGLHGDIMQMADAVMSPIEGGADGWNHLSVRSAVSITLDRFFGRR
;
A
#
# COMPACT_ATOMS: atom_id res chain seq x y z
N MET A 1 24.23 6.38 -3.90
CA MET A 1 23.39 7.58 -3.74
C MET A 1 24.20 8.65 -3.06
N LYS A 2 24.30 9.83 -3.63
CA LYS A 2 24.94 11.01 -3.01
C LYS A 2 23.86 12.00 -2.57
N ILE A 3 23.96 12.50 -1.33
CA ILE A 3 23.06 13.54 -0.80
C ILE A 3 23.89 14.79 -0.53
N THR A 4 23.44 15.94 -1.06
CA THR A 4 24.03 17.24 -0.75
C THR A 4 23.01 18.05 0.01
N VAL A 5 23.38 18.63 1.15
CA VAL A 5 22.52 19.51 1.93
C VAL A 5 23.03 20.94 1.81
N LEU A 6 22.23 21.83 1.27
CA LEU A 6 22.51 23.25 1.16
C LEU A 6 21.76 23.98 2.28
N THR A 7 22.49 24.60 3.22
CA THR A 7 21.94 25.20 4.44
C THR A 7 22.74 26.42 4.88
N ALA A 8 22.09 27.32 5.61
CA ALA A 8 22.75 28.43 6.32
C ALA A 8 23.38 27.98 7.66
N PHE A 9 23.09 26.75 8.14
CA PHE A 9 23.50 26.22 9.44
C PHE A 9 24.17 24.86 9.32
N PRO A 10 25.34 24.75 8.64
CA PRO A 10 25.97 23.48 8.32
C PRO A 10 26.29 22.62 9.55
N ASP A 11 26.61 23.23 10.68
CA ASP A 11 26.99 22.50 11.90
C ASP A 11 25.79 21.75 12.52
N ALA A 12 24.56 22.25 12.36
CA ALA A 12 23.37 21.56 12.82
C ALA A 12 23.23 20.19 12.10
N ILE A 13 23.47 20.17 10.81
CA ILE A 13 23.43 18.95 9.97
C ILE A 13 24.61 18.03 10.31
N LYS A 14 25.84 18.55 10.31
CA LYS A 14 27.06 17.74 10.57
C LYS A 14 27.03 17.06 11.93
N ASN A 15 26.60 17.78 12.98
CA ASN A 15 26.53 17.22 14.34
C ASN A 15 25.58 16.01 14.40
N TYR A 16 24.40 16.09 13.78
CA TYR A 16 23.46 14.98 13.76
C TYR A 16 23.97 13.80 12.92
N LEU A 17 24.56 14.07 11.75
CA LEU A 17 25.14 13.05 10.87
C LEU A 17 26.30 12.29 11.52
N GLY A 18 26.94 12.83 12.55
CA GLY A 18 27.99 12.15 13.34
C GLY A 18 27.44 11.14 14.36
N MET A 19 26.13 11.06 14.57
CA MET A 19 25.55 10.27 15.65
C MET A 19 25.04 8.89 15.20
N SER A 20 25.11 7.92 16.15
CA SER A 20 24.44 6.63 16.10
C SER A 20 24.61 5.86 14.78
N VAL A 21 23.52 5.43 14.16
CA VAL A 21 23.48 4.63 12.92
C VAL A 21 24.01 5.45 11.75
N LEU A 22 23.59 6.71 11.62
CA LEU A 22 24.01 7.61 10.55
C LEU A 22 25.52 7.88 10.62
N GLY A 23 26.05 8.17 11.81
CA GLY A 23 27.50 8.41 11.98
C GLY A 23 28.35 7.21 11.57
N ARG A 24 27.91 5.98 11.90
CA ARG A 24 28.60 4.78 11.44
C ARG A 24 28.48 4.59 9.92
N ALA A 25 27.33 4.92 9.34
CA ALA A 25 27.12 4.80 7.90
C ALA A 25 27.99 5.78 7.11
N VAL A 26 28.11 7.03 7.57
CA VAL A 26 29.00 8.04 6.98
C VAL A 26 30.46 7.61 7.14
N ALA A 27 30.89 7.24 8.35
CA ALA A 27 32.27 6.82 8.62
C ALA A 27 32.69 5.59 7.82
N SER A 28 31.77 4.69 7.50
CA SER A 28 32.03 3.49 6.68
C SER A 28 31.85 3.72 5.17
N GLY A 29 31.57 4.95 4.73
CA GLY A 29 31.35 5.28 3.31
C GLY A 29 30.07 4.69 2.68
N LYS A 30 29.15 4.15 3.50
CA LYS A 30 27.86 3.63 3.00
C LYS A 30 26.85 4.74 2.73
N LEU A 31 26.94 5.84 3.46
CA LEU A 31 26.15 7.03 3.29
C LEU A 31 27.08 8.17 2.88
N ASP A 32 26.91 8.70 1.68
CA ASP A 32 27.65 9.83 1.13
C ASP A 32 26.80 11.09 1.29
N VAL A 33 27.14 11.92 2.28
CA VAL A 33 26.46 13.19 2.53
C VAL A 33 27.46 14.33 2.56
N GLU A 34 27.27 15.29 1.65
CA GLU A 34 27.99 16.54 1.59
C GLU A 34 27.13 17.67 2.19
N VAL A 35 27.72 18.53 3.03
CA VAL A 35 27.03 19.68 3.62
C VAL A 35 27.67 20.96 3.13
N ALA A 36 26.94 21.75 2.38
CA ALA A 36 27.37 23.02 1.80
C ALA A 36 26.76 24.21 2.57
N ASP A 37 27.61 25.18 2.90
CA ASP A 37 27.20 26.43 3.52
C ASP A 37 26.69 27.40 2.44
N LEU A 38 25.41 27.79 2.52
CA LEU A 38 24.80 28.75 1.59
C LEU A 38 25.53 30.09 1.58
N ARG A 39 26.11 30.52 2.74
CA ARG A 39 26.87 31.78 2.85
C ARG A 39 28.14 31.77 1.99
N ALA A 40 28.66 30.63 1.63
CA ALA A 40 29.84 30.55 0.73
C ALA A 40 29.54 31.03 -0.69
N PHE A 41 28.27 31.04 -1.09
CA PHE A 41 27.82 31.47 -2.42
C PHE A 41 27.24 32.88 -2.44
N ALA A 42 27.18 33.55 -1.28
CA ALA A 42 26.73 34.93 -1.17
C ALA A 42 27.76 35.91 -1.67
N GLN A 43 27.28 37.08 -2.15
CA GLN A 43 28.12 38.14 -2.63
C GLN A 43 28.34 39.22 -1.52
N GLY A 44 29.42 39.99 -1.73
CA GLY A 44 29.75 41.12 -0.84
C GLY A 44 30.47 40.71 0.46
N SER A 45 30.95 41.70 1.19
CA SER A 45 31.74 41.54 2.43
C SER A 45 30.92 40.94 3.58
N TYR A 46 29.61 41.14 3.57
CA TYR A 46 28.71 40.69 4.65
C TYR A 46 28.13 39.28 4.37
N ARG A 47 28.39 38.67 3.22
CA ARG A 47 27.87 37.35 2.83
C ARG A 47 26.36 37.19 3.08
N GLN A 48 25.60 38.22 2.69
CA GLN A 48 24.15 38.28 2.90
C GLN A 48 23.45 37.25 2.02
N ILE A 49 22.52 36.49 2.60
CA ILE A 49 21.77 35.43 1.97
C ILE A 49 20.26 35.65 1.99
N ASP A 50 19.79 36.69 2.71
CA ASP A 50 18.38 37.00 2.94
C ASP A 50 18.15 38.51 2.86
N ASP A 51 16.93 38.93 2.51
CA ASP A 51 16.47 40.30 2.45
C ASP A 51 14.98 40.39 2.75
N CYS A 52 14.49 41.63 2.98
CA CYS A 52 13.07 41.89 3.25
C CYS A 52 12.21 41.45 2.05
N SER A 53 11.09 40.79 2.34
CA SER A 53 10.15 40.40 1.29
C SER A 53 9.44 41.61 0.65
N PHE A 54 9.23 41.60 -0.65
CA PHE A 54 8.39 42.59 -1.31
C PHE A 54 6.95 42.49 -0.77
N GLY A 55 6.35 43.61 -0.47
CA GLY A 55 5.01 43.67 0.12
C GLY A 55 4.98 43.55 1.66
N GLY A 56 6.11 43.39 2.30
CA GLY A 56 6.24 43.15 3.74
C GLY A 56 6.06 41.68 4.13
N GLY A 57 6.25 41.36 5.42
CA GLY A 57 5.98 40.01 5.92
C GLY A 57 7.20 39.25 6.47
N GLY A 58 8.39 39.82 6.42
CA GLY A 58 9.60 39.20 6.98
C GLY A 58 10.76 39.05 6.00
N MET A 59 11.75 38.25 6.38
CA MET A 59 12.96 38.00 5.60
C MET A 59 12.74 36.75 4.71
N VAL A 60 13.33 36.76 3.52
CA VAL A 60 13.28 35.66 2.55
C VAL A 60 14.70 35.38 2.06
N LEU A 61 15.05 34.12 1.87
CA LEU A 61 16.33 33.76 1.29
C LEU A 61 16.42 34.19 -0.16
N MET A 62 17.48 34.94 -0.46
CA MET A 62 17.70 35.57 -1.77
C MET A 62 17.94 34.56 -2.89
N PRO A 63 17.45 34.81 -4.11
CA PRO A 63 17.54 33.87 -5.23
C PRO A 63 18.96 33.64 -5.72
N GLU A 64 19.78 34.66 -5.79
CA GLU A 64 21.12 34.61 -6.41
C GLU A 64 22.11 33.69 -5.66
N PRO A 65 22.26 33.74 -4.30
CA PRO A 65 23.10 32.80 -3.57
C PRO A 65 22.66 31.36 -3.76
N ILE A 66 21.35 31.10 -3.75
CA ILE A 66 20.81 29.74 -3.91
C ILE A 66 21.06 29.23 -5.32
N ALA A 67 20.76 30.02 -6.34
CA ALA A 67 20.97 29.65 -7.74
C ALA A 67 22.44 29.27 -8.01
N LYS A 68 23.39 30.14 -7.58
CA LYS A 68 24.82 29.86 -7.68
C LYS A 68 25.24 28.60 -6.96
N ALA A 69 24.68 28.37 -5.76
CA ALA A 69 24.99 27.15 -4.99
C ALA A 69 24.51 25.91 -5.76
N ILE A 70 23.25 25.89 -6.22
CA ILE A 70 22.69 24.74 -6.96
C ILE A 70 23.48 24.49 -8.25
N GLU A 71 23.76 25.52 -9.02
CA GLU A 71 24.52 25.42 -10.27
C GLU A 71 25.93 24.88 -10.02
N SER A 72 26.65 25.41 -9.02
CA SER A 72 27.99 24.95 -8.63
C SER A 72 27.99 23.49 -8.13
N LEU A 73 27.03 23.13 -7.27
CA LEU A 73 26.91 21.79 -6.70
C LEU A 73 26.37 20.74 -7.70
N SER A 74 25.71 21.19 -8.76
CA SER A 74 25.27 20.30 -9.85
C SER A 74 26.47 19.72 -10.61
N GLY A 75 27.52 20.49 -10.83
CA GLY A 75 28.75 20.05 -11.48
C GLY A 75 28.53 19.45 -12.88
N GLU A 76 29.56 18.76 -13.41
CA GLU A 76 29.43 17.94 -14.62
C GLU A 76 28.87 16.55 -14.27
N GLY A 77 27.84 16.09 -14.98
CA GLY A 77 27.20 14.79 -14.78
C GLY A 77 25.68 14.84 -14.58
N THR A 78 25.12 13.81 -13.91
CA THR A 78 23.68 13.74 -13.65
C THR A 78 23.25 14.90 -12.75
N LYS A 79 22.30 15.72 -13.20
CA LYS A 79 21.71 16.81 -12.43
C LYS A 79 21.10 16.24 -11.14
N PRO A 80 21.36 16.83 -9.95
CA PRO A 80 20.73 16.39 -8.73
C PRO A 80 19.22 16.66 -8.77
N PHE A 81 18.45 15.77 -8.14
CA PHE A 81 17.05 16.01 -7.84
C PHE A 81 16.96 16.93 -6.64
N VAL A 82 16.42 18.13 -6.82
CA VAL A 82 16.39 19.17 -5.79
C VAL A 82 15.12 19.08 -4.98
N VAL A 83 15.27 18.88 -3.67
CA VAL A 83 14.20 18.82 -2.69
C VAL A 83 14.24 20.03 -1.79
N CYS A 84 13.11 20.72 -1.58
CA CYS A 84 12.98 21.81 -0.63
C CYS A 84 11.96 21.45 0.46
N PRO A 85 12.37 21.33 1.74
CA PRO A 85 11.41 21.24 2.84
C PRO A 85 10.55 22.50 2.94
N SER A 86 9.23 22.32 2.84
CA SER A 86 8.26 23.42 2.85
C SER A 86 6.92 22.95 3.45
N PRO A 87 6.19 23.76 4.21
CA PRO A 87 4.84 23.43 4.67
C PRO A 87 3.85 23.18 3.52
N GLN A 88 4.10 23.76 2.34
CA GLN A 88 3.25 23.63 1.14
C GLN A 88 3.50 22.33 0.37
N GLY A 89 4.60 21.61 0.67
CA GLY A 89 5.04 20.44 -0.07
C GLY A 89 4.20 19.18 0.13
N ALA A 90 4.49 18.17 -0.68
CA ALA A 90 3.91 16.85 -0.54
C ALA A 90 4.28 16.24 0.83
N ARG A 91 3.31 15.60 1.49
CA ARG A 91 3.55 15.00 2.80
C ARG A 91 4.53 13.84 2.73
N LEU A 92 5.59 13.88 3.54
CA LEU A 92 6.56 12.79 3.63
C LEU A 92 5.87 11.50 4.11
N CYS A 93 5.97 10.47 3.31
CA CYS A 93 5.48 9.12 3.60
C CYS A 93 6.48 8.07 3.08
N GLN A 94 6.28 6.81 3.44
CA GLN A 94 7.24 5.74 3.07
C GLN A 94 7.39 5.59 1.55
N GLU A 95 6.30 5.73 0.77
CA GLU A 95 6.33 5.67 -0.69
C GLU A 95 7.24 6.78 -1.27
N LEU A 96 7.11 8.01 -0.74
CA LEU A 96 7.95 9.13 -1.17
C LEU A 96 9.42 8.92 -0.78
N VAL A 97 9.69 8.31 0.38
CA VAL A 97 11.05 7.94 0.80
C VAL A 97 11.66 6.90 -0.16
N GLU A 98 10.87 5.95 -0.64
CA GLU A 98 11.29 4.94 -1.62
C GLU A 98 11.58 5.59 -2.99
N ASP A 99 10.76 6.54 -3.43
CA ASP A 99 10.99 7.32 -4.66
C ASP A 99 12.28 8.14 -4.58
N LEU A 100 12.53 8.79 -3.45
CA LEU A 100 13.77 9.54 -3.22
C LEU A 100 14.99 8.61 -3.19
N PHE A 101 14.87 7.43 -2.59
CA PHE A 101 15.95 6.44 -2.57
C PHE A 101 16.31 5.97 -3.98
N GLY A 102 15.36 5.97 -4.94
CA GLY A 102 15.60 5.66 -6.35
C GLY A 102 16.43 6.71 -7.11
N ARG A 103 16.75 7.87 -6.50
CA ARG A 103 17.54 8.93 -7.13
C ARG A 103 19.03 8.70 -6.91
N GLU A 104 19.85 8.92 -7.95
CA GLU A 104 21.31 8.81 -7.82
C GLU A 104 21.91 9.94 -6.99
N ARG A 105 21.37 11.16 -7.16
CA ARG A 105 21.83 12.38 -6.48
C ARG A 105 20.63 13.19 -5.96
N LEU A 106 20.65 13.49 -4.67
CA LEU A 106 19.70 14.42 -4.04
C LEU A 106 20.42 15.69 -3.61
N LEU A 107 19.80 16.85 -3.83
CA LEU A 107 20.19 18.10 -3.22
C LEU A 107 19.01 18.58 -2.36
N ILE A 108 19.24 18.74 -1.04
CA ILE A 108 18.22 19.22 -0.11
C ILE A 108 18.52 20.69 0.21
N LEU A 109 17.64 21.59 -0.23
CA LEU A 109 17.73 23.03 0.01
C LEU A 109 16.97 23.38 1.30
N CYS A 110 17.67 23.67 2.37
CA CYS A 110 17.05 24.09 3.63
C CYS A 110 16.62 25.56 3.55
N GLY A 111 15.30 25.81 3.57
CA GLY A 111 14.72 27.13 3.71
C GLY A 111 14.85 27.65 5.15
N HIS A 112 14.79 28.98 5.33
CA HIS A 112 14.77 29.63 6.63
C HIS A 112 13.93 30.92 6.56
N TYR A 113 13.56 31.52 7.71
CA TYR A 113 12.67 32.69 7.78
C TYR A 113 11.29 32.40 7.17
N GLU A 114 10.84 33.27 6.21
CA GLU A 114 9.58 33.05 5.46
C GLU A 114 9.73 32.01 4.34
N GLY A 115 10.94 31.52 4.07
CA GLY A 115 11.23 30.53 3.04
C GLY A 115 12.29 31.00 2.04
N VAL A 116 12.22 30.42 0.85
CA VAL A 116 13.07 30.77 -0.28
C VAL A 116 12.30 31.64 -1.28
N ASP A 117 12.99 32.48 -2.04
CA ASP A 117 12.35 33.25 -3.12
C ASP A 117 11.64 32.32 -4.09
N GLU A 118 10.36 32.61 -4.40
CA GLU A 118 9.49 31.74 -5.20
C GLU A 118 10.08 31.42 -6.58
N ARG A 119 10.81 32.37 -7.18
CA ARG A 119 11.48 32.17 -8.48
C ARG A 119 12.55 31.07 -8.42
N VAL A 120 13.13 30.81 -7.24
CA VAL A 120 14.03 29.68 -7.03
C VAL A 120 13.25 28.38 -6.94
N ALA A 121 12.14 28.37 -6.19
CA ALA A 121 11.28 27.20 -6.08
C ALA A 121 10.77 26.76 -7.46
N GLU A 122 10.24 27.69 -8.25
CA GLU A 122 9.74 27.40 -9.60
C GLU A 122 10.82 26.92 -10.58
N LYS A 123 12.04 27.44 -10.49
CA LYS A 123 13.09 27.16 -11.48
C LYS A 123 13.99 25.99 -11.16
N TYR A 124 14.28 25.77 -9.86
CA TYR A 124 15.33 24.84 -9.43
C TYR A 124 14.83 23.68 -8.56
N VAL A 125 13.68 23.82 -7.89
CA VAL A 125 13.17 22.78 -7.00
C VAL A 125 12.32 21.79 -7.81
N ASP A 126 12.69 20.49 -7.73
CA ASP A 126 11.94 19.43 -8.38
C ASP A 126 10.79 18.93 -7.49
N LEU A 127 10.92 19.07 -6.15
CA LEU A 127 9.90 18.63 -5.18
C LEU A 127 9.99 19.39 -3.88
N GLU A 128 8.85 19.92 -3.42
CA GLU A 128 8.67 20.40 -2.06
C GLU A 128 8.11 19.28 -1.17
N ILE A 129 8.65 19.18 0.07
CA ILE A 129 8.26 18.12 1.02
C ILE A 129 7.87 18.73 2.37
N SER A 130 6.68 18.35 2.86
CA SER A 130 6.19 18.67 4.20
C SER A 130 6.32 17.47 5.14
N LEU A 131 6.75 17.72 6.39
CA LEU A 131 6.68 16.69 7.45
C LEU A 131 5.28 16.53 8.05
N GLY A 132 4.40 17.50 7.85
CA GLY A 132 3.04 17.51 8.40
C GLY A 132 2.47 18.91 8.51
N ASP A 133 1.25 19.03 9.04
CA ASP A 133 0.50 20.28 9.13
C ASP A 133 0.95 21.10 10.35
N PHE A 134 2.21 21.53 10.35
CA PHE A 134 2.83 22.41 11.33
C PHE A 134 4.04 23.13 10.71
N VAL A 135 4.45 24.24 11.31
CA VAL A 135 5.56 25.08 10.84
C VAL A 135 6.77 24.91 11.74
N LEU A 136 7.95 24.81 11.14
CA LEU A 136 9.25 24.80 11.79
C LEU A 136 10.03 26.08 11.47
N THR A 137 11.03 26.42 12.28
CA THR A 137 11.84 27.63 12.11
C THR A 137 12.83 27.55 10.93
N GLY A 138 13.08 26.36 10.38
CA GLY A 138 14.00 26.15 9.26
C GLY A 138 13.90 24.75 8.67
N GLY A 139 14.55 24.55 7.53
CA GLY A 139 14.53 23.30 6.77
C GLY A 139 15.49 22.22 7.27
N GLU A 140 16.34 22.48 8.27
CA GLU A 140 17.37 21.58 8.73
C GLU A 140 16.81 20.31 9.37
N LEU A 141 15.81 20.44 10.27
CA LEU A 141 15.15 19.27 10.87
C LEU A 141 14.40 18.41 9.86
N PRO A 142 13.61 18.98 8.95
CA PRO A 142 13.04 18.22 7.86
C PRO A 142 14.09 17.52 6.96
N ALA A 143 15.18 18.21 6.63
CA ALA A 143 16.28 17.63 5.86
C ALA A 143 16.88 16.41 6.56
N LEU A 144 17.13 16.51 7.86
CA LEU A 144 17.63 15.39 8.67
C LEU A 144 16.63 14.22 8.72
N ALA A 145 15.33 14.50 8.82
CA ALA A 145 14.29 13.46 8.77
C ALA A 145 14.26 12.74 7.42
N ILE A 146 14.39 13.47 6.31
CA ILE A 146 14.47 12.90 4.95
C ILE A 146 15.74 12.04 4.84
N ILE A 147 16.90 12.54 5.25
CA ILE A 147 18.17 11.81 5.21
C ILE A 147 18.10 10.51 6.01
N ASP A 148 17.60 10.58 7.25
CA ASP A 148 17.46 9.40 8.11
C ASP A 148 16.55 8.36 7.47
N ALA A 149 15.36 8.76 7.04
CA ALA A 149 14.39 7.86 6.41
C ALA A 149 14.94 7.17 5.15
N VAL A 150 15.57 7.94 4.24
CA VAL A 150 16.17 7.41 3.00
C VAL A 150 17.38 6.52 3.31
N SER A 151 18.21 6.91 4.27
CA SER A 151 19.42 6.15 4.65
C SER A 151 19.10 4.74 5.14
N ARG A 152 17.94 4.52 5.76
CA ARG A 152 17.49 3.19 6.22
C ARG A 152 17.32 2.20 5.08
N LEU A 153 17.06 2.66 3.85
CA LEU A 153 16.91 1.83 2.67
C LEU A 153 18.26 1.45 2.03
N ILE A 154 19.34 2.14 2.40
CA ILE A 154 20.69 1.84 1.88
C ILE A 154 21.18 0.52 2.48
N PRO A 155 21.61 -0.47 1.64
CA PRO A 155 22.11 -1.74 2.12
C PRO A 155 23.25 -1.59 3.13
N GLY A 156 23.08 -2.17 4.32
CA GLY A 156 24.10 -2.20 5.36
C GLY A 156 24.19 -0.95 6.25
N VAL A 157 23.32 0.05 6.09
CA VAL A 157 23.16 1.16 7.04
C VAL A 157 22.43 0.65 8.30
N VAL A 158 21.29 -0.03 8.14
CA VAL A 158 20.67 -0.80 9.20
C VAL A 158 21.06 -2.27 9.08
N GLY A 159 21.13 -3.00 10.20
CA GLY A 159 21.78 -4.32 10.29
C GLY A 159 21.21 -5.39 9.35
N ARG A 160 19.90 -5.45 9.12
CA ARG A 160 19.24 -6.40 8.21
C ARG A 160 18.19 -5.69 7.37
N ILE A 161 18.27 -5.88 6.06
CA ILE A 161 17.26 -5.38 5.12
C ILE A 161 15.86 -5.97 5.39
N SER A 162 15.79 -7.22 5.90
CA SER A 162 14.51 -7.81 6.32
C SER A 162 13.85 -7.03 7.46
N ALA A 163 14.63 -6.45 8.38
CA ALA A 163 14.08 -5.63 9.46
C ALA A 163 13.38 -4.36 8.92
N VAL A 164 13.96 -3.72 7.90
CA VAL A 164 13.32 -2.56 7.24
C VAL A 164 11.99 -2.93 6.60
N LYS A 165 11.91 -4.13 6.00
CA LYS A 165 10.68 -4.63 5.37
C LYS A 165 9.59 -5.01 6.37
N GLU A 166 9.98 -5.29 7.61
CA GLU A 166 9.06 -5.61 8.71
C GLU A 166 8.61 -4.36 9.48
N ASP A 167 9.27 -3.21 9.29
CA ASP A 167 8.91 -1.94 9.93
C ASP A 167 7.53 -1.43 9.46
N SER A 168 6.94 -0.56 10.26
CA SER A 168 5.69 0.14 9.93
C SER A 168 5.77 0.81 8.57
N PHE A 169 4.67 0.79 7.84
CA PHE A 169 4.42 1.43 6.54
C PHE A 169 5.03 0.71 5.32
N TYR A 170 6.13 -0.01 5.45
CA TYR A 170 6.76 -0.69 4.32
C TYR A 170 5.83 -1.72 3.65
N SER A 171 5.05 -2.45 4.45
CA SER A 171 4.02 -3.39 3.97
C SER A 171 2.63 -2.76 3.87
N GLY A 172 2.49 -1.45 4.11
CA GLY A 172 1.23 -0.73 4.22
C GLY A 172 0.51 -0.91 5.56
N MET A 173 1.14 -1.56 6.54
CA MET A 173 0.58 -1.81 7.88
C MET A 173 1.52 -1.26 8.96
N LEU A 174 1.04 -1.14 10.19
CA LEU A 174 1.89 -0.88 11.35
C LEU A 174 2.65 -2.14 11.74
N ASP A 175 3.82 -1.93 12.37
CA ASP A 175 4.61 -3.00 12.96
C ASP A 175 3.97 -3.58 14.24
N THR A 176 4.53 -4.71 14.70
CA THR A 176 4.08 -5.47 15.87
C THR A 176 4.56 -4.82 17.18
N PRO A 177 3.95 -5.15 18.33
CA PRO A 177 4.55 -4.80 19.62
C PRO A 177 5.82 -5.60 19.88
N HIS A 178 6.86 -4.91 20.36
CA HIS A 178 8.12 -5.51 20.77
C HIS A 178 8.22 -5.61 22.29
N TYR A 179 8.76 -6.71 22.78
CA TYR A 179 8.99 -6.95 24.19
C TYR A 179 10.46 -7.30 24.44
N THR A 180 10.98 -6.85 25.59
CA THR A 180 12.36 -7.12 26.03
C THR A 180 12.36 -7.65 27.47
N ARG A 181 13.53 -7.94 28.01
CA ARG A 181 13.72 -8.41 29.39
C ARG A 181 13.41 -7.31 30.41
N PRO A 182 12.86 -7.66 31.58
CA PRO A 182 12.54 -9.03 32.04
C PRO A 182 11.23 -9.59 31.45
N ALA A 183 11.06 -10.91 31.45
CA ALA A 183 9.86 -11.58 30.91
C ALA A 183 8.57 -11.20 31.66
N VAL A 184 8.68 -10.81 32.93
CA VAL A 184 7.57 -10.23 33.72
C VAL A 184 8.03 -8.88 34.27
N TRP A 185 7.29 -7.83 33.94
CA TRP A 185 7.55 -6.49 34.43
C TRP A 185 6.31 -5.94 35.15
N ARG A 186 6.44 -5.64 36.44
CA ARG A 186 5.36 -5.13 37.28
C ARG A 186 4.06 -5.95 37.21
N GLY A 187 4.19 -7.27 37.21
CA GLY A 187 3.05 -8.20 37.12
C GLY A 187 2.51 -8.46 35.71
N VAL A 188 3.01 -7.76 34.70
CA VAL A 188 2.61 -7.96 33.28
C VAL A 188 3.65 -8.82 32.57
N GLY A 189 3.22 -9.97 32.06
CA GLY A 189 4.08 -10.91 31.33
C GLY A 189 4.19 -10.60 29.84
N VAL A 190 5.31 -11.02 29.24
CA VAL A 190 5.45 -11.13 27.78
C VAL A 190 4.48 -12.20 27.29
N PRO A 191 3.80 -12.04 26.15
CA PRO A 191 2.95 -13.06 25.55
C PRO A 191 3.67 -14.41 25.44
N GLU A 192 3.08 -15.48 25.96
CA GLU A 192 3.70 -16.82 26.04
C GLU A 192 4.17 -17.35 24.68
N VAL A 193 3.44 -16.99 23.60
CA VAL A 193 3.81 -17.38 22.23
C VAL A 193 5.21 -16.87 21.83
N LEU A 194 5.63 -15.70 22.34
CA LEU A 194 6.96 -15.15 22.08
C LEU A 194 8.08 -15.87 22.83
N LEU A 195 7.73 -16.59 23.89
CA LEU A 195 8.64 -17.41 24.71
C LEU A 195 8.66 -18.89 24.27
N SER A 196 7.75 -19.28 23.38
CA SER A 196 7.53 -20.69 23.00
C SER A 196 8.64 -21.32 22.14
N GLY A 197 9.51 -20.53 21.53
CA GLY A 197 10.48 -21.00 20.50
C GLY A 197 9.86 -21.46 19.17
N ASN A 198 8.52 -21.43 19.03
CA ASN A 198 7.83 -21.82 17.81
C ASN A 198 7.77 -20.65 16.81
N ALA A 199 8.73 -20.60 15.87
CA ALA A 199 8.85 -19.51 14.89
C ALA A 199 7.55 -19.25 14.09
N LYS A 200 6.82 -20.32 13.70
CA LYS A 200 5.55 -20.18 12.96
C LYS A 200 4.45 -19.57 13.81
N ALA A 201 4.36 -19.95 15.07
CA ALA A 201 3.39 -19.38 15.99
C ALA A 201 3.71 -17.91 16.30
N VAL A 202 4.99 -17.58 16.49
CA VAL A 202 5.47 -16.21 16.69
C VAL A 202 5.17 -15.33 15.47
N GLU A 203 5.46 -15.80 14.26
CA GLU A 203 5.17 -15.07 13.01
C GLU A 203 3.66 -14.82 12.85
N LYS A 204 2.84 -15.83 13.10
CA LYS A 204 1.39 -15.68 13.06
C LYS A 204 0.90 -14.66 14.08
N TRP A 205 1.40 -14.70 15.31
CA TRP A 205 1.06 -13.75 16.36
C TRP A 205 1.45 -12.32 15.96
N ARG A 206 2.67 -12.13 15.42
CA ARG A 206 3.14 -10.83 14.93
C ARG A 206 2.21 -10.24 13.87
N ARG A 207 1.87 -11.01 12.85
CA ARG A 207 0.93 -10.56 11.81
C ARG A 207 -0.41 -10.12 12.39
N ASN A 208 -0.95 -10.91 13.31
CA ASN A 208 -2.23 -10.62 13.94
C ASN A 208 -2.19 -9.34 14.77
N GLU A 209 -1.13 -9.10 15.53
CA GLU A 209 -0.97 -7.89 16.32
C GLU A 209 -0.73 -6.65 15.44
N ALA A 210 0.02 -6.78 14.36
CA ALA A 210 0.21 -5.71 13.37
C ALA A 210 -1.13 -5.31 12.73
N ALA A 211 -1.92 -6.30 12.27
CA ALA A 211 -3.24 -6.05 11.71
C ALA A 211 -4.19 -5.37 12.73
N LYS A 212 -4.24 -5.89 13.96
CA LYS A 212 -5.04 -5.32 15.05
C LYS A 212 -4.65 -3.87 15.33
N ARG A 213 -3.35 -3.60 15.51
CA ARG A 213 -2.84 -2.23 15.73
C ARG A 213 -3.16 -1.28 14.59
N THR A 214 -3.06 -1.76 13.34
CA THR A 214 -3.38 -0.94 12.18
C THR A 214 -4.86 -0.57 12.17
N VAL A 215 -5.73 -1.54 12.39
CA VAL A 215 -7.18 -1.32 12.47
C VAL A 215 -7.55 -0.32 13.58
N GLU A 216 -6.92 -0.43 14.74
CA GLU A 216 -7.23 0.39 15.91
C GLU A 216 -6.63 1.81 15.84
N ARG A 217 -5.40 1.95 15.33
CA ARG A 217 -4.62 3.18 15.43
C ARG A 217 -4.49 3.96 14.13
N ARG A 218 -4.42 3.25 12.99
CA ARG A 218 -4.21 3.83 11.66
C ARG A 218 -5.08 3.14 10.61
N PRO A 219 -6.43 3.18 10.77
CA PRO A 219 -7.36 2.56 9.81
C PRO A 219 -7.26 3.17 8.40
N ASP A 220 -6.73 4.38 8.26
CA ASP A 220 -6.44 5.05 6.99
C ASP A 220 -5.48 4.24 6.09
N LEU A 221 -4.51 3.53 6.69
CA LEU A 221 -3.56 2.68 5.97
C LEU A 221 -4.23 1.53 5.22
N LEU A 222 -5.39 1.07 5.68
CA LEU A 222 -6.14 0.00 5.02
C LEU A 222 -6.56 0.36 3.59
N SER A 223 -6.64 1.64 3.25
CA SER A 223 -6.94 2.08 1.89
C SER A 223 -5.87 1.69 0.87
N ARG A 224 -4.63 1.53 1.30
CA ARG A 224 -3.46 1.22 0.46
C ARG A 224 -2.91 -0.19 0.67
N ALA A 225 -3.13 -0.79 1.85
CA ALA A 225 -2.58 -2.09 2.20
C ALA A 225 -3.29 -3.25 1.48
N GLY A 226 -2.55 -4.13 0.82
CA GLY A 226 -3.05 -5.44 0.39
C GLY A 226 -3.11 -6.41 1.58
N ILE A 227 -4.29 -6.98 1.89
CA ILE A 227 -4.47 -7.74 3.13
C ILE A 227 -4.21 -9.25 3.04
N ILE A 228 -3.88 -9.80 1.87
CA ILE A 228 -3.60 -11.25 1.72
C ILE A 228 -2.57 -11.79 2.75
N PRO A 229 -1.40 -11.14 2.96
CA PRO A 229 -0.41 -11.64 3.90
C PRO A 229 -0.89 -11.65 5.37
N TRP A 230 -1.95 -10.90 5.66
CA TRP A 230 -2.49 -10.68 7.00
C TRP A 230 -3.69 -11.57 7.33
N LEU A 231 -4.15 -12.37 6.37
CA LEU A 231 -5.25 -13.30 6.56
C LEU A 231 -4.79 -14.58 7.25
N ASP A 232 -5.54 -15.02 8.26
CA ASP A 232 -5.35 -16.34 8.90
C ASP A 232 -5.83 -17.49 8.01
N LYS A 233 -6.75 -17.20 7.12
CA LYS A 233 -7.46 -18.14 6.22
C LYS A 233 -7.35 -17.71 4.78
N GLY A 234 -7.64 -18.59 3.85
CA GLY A 234 -7.67 -18.25 2.43
C GLY A 234 -8.81 -17.29 2.08
N ALA A 235 -8.58 -16.42 1.09
CA ALA A 235 -9.64 -15.62 0.49
C ALA A 235 -10.21 -16.33 -0.75
N TYR A 236 -11.51 -16.13 -1.01
CA TYR A 236 -12.25 -16.80 -2.06
C TYR A 236 -13.09 -15.82 -2.87
N VAL A 237 -13.23 -16.10 -4.16
CA VAL A 237 -14.19 -15.46 -5.05
C VAL A 237 -15.24 -16.49 -5.44
N MET A 238 -16.50 -16.15 -5.35
CA MET A 238 -17.62 -17.00 -5.80
C MET A 238 -18.39 -16.27 -6.88
N GLU A 239 -18.43 -16.83 -8.07
CA GLU A 239 -19.28 -16.37 -9.17
C GLU A 239 -20.54 -17.23 -9.21
N VAL A 240 -21.69 -16.57 -9.10
CA VAL A 240 -23.01 -17.23 -9.02
C VAL A 240 -23.78 -17.00 -10.30
N HIS A 241 -24.08 -18.13 -11.00
CA HIS A 241 -24.98 -18.15 -12.16
C HIS A 241 -26.40 -18.58 -11.79
N HIS A 242 -26.60 -19.06 -10.55
CA HIS A 242 -27.91 -19.36 -9.95
C HIS A 242 -27.78 -19.45 -8.42
N PRO A 243 -28.72 -18.84 -7.68
CA PRO A 243 -29.82 -18.00 -8.13
C PRO A 243 -29.38 -16.55 -8.38
N VAL A 244 -29.77 -16.04 -9.53
CA VAL A 244 -29.57 -14.63 -9.92
C VAL A 244 -30.91 -14.04 -10.36
N LEU A 245 -30.95 -12.73 -10.55
CA LEU A 245 -32.13 -12.03 -11.06
C LEU A 245 -32.09 -11.94 -12.59
N ASP A 246 -33.24 -11.97 -13.21
CA ASP A 246 -33.45 -11.58 -14.60
C ASP A 246 -33.85 -10.10 -14.70
N LYS A 247 -34.24 -9.66 -15.91
CA LYS A 247 -34.68 -8.28 -16.20
C LYS A 247 -35.94 -7.87 -15.42
N ASP A 248 -36.79 -8.81 -15.11
CA ASP A 248 -38.09 -8.59 -14.43
C ASP A 248 -37.97 -8.74 -12.90
N GLY A 249 -36.75 -9.04 -12.40
CA GLY A 249 -36.46 -9.25 -10.99
C GLY A 249 -36.79 -10.65 -10.48
N GLU A 250 -37.08 -11.58 -11.37
CA GLU A 250 -37.41 -12.95 -11.03
C GLU A 250 -36.14 -13.83 -10.92
N LYS A 251 -36.29 -14.94 -10.19
CA LYS A 251 -35.21 -15.89 -9.96
C LYS A 251 -34.86 -16.63 -11.25
N SER A 252 -33.61 -16.53 -11.67
CA SER A 252 -33.14 -17.04 -12.95
C SER A 252 -31.78 -17.72 -12.88
N THR A 253 -31.33 -18.24 -14.04
CA THR A 253 -30.03 -18.87 -14.24
C THR A 253 -29.40 -18.30 -15.50
N THR A 254 -28.13 -17.88 -15.40
CA THR A 254 -27.37 -17.38 -16.54
C THR A 254 -26.39 -18.43 -17.07
N ALA A 255 -25.95 -18.24 -18.33
CA ALA A 255 -24.92 -19.07 -18.94
C ALA A 255 -23.51 -18.58 -18.51
N ILE A 256 -22.58 -19.53 -18.41
CA ILE A 256 -21.17 -19.27 -18.21
C ILE A 256 -20.56 -18.76 -19.53
N THR A 257 -19.71 -17.74 -19.46
CA THR A 257 -18.93 -17.31 -20.62
C THR A 257 -17.45 -17.70 -20.48
N GLY A 258 -16.81 -18.02 -21.62
CA GLY A 258 -15.38 -18.31 -21.62
C GLY A 258 -14.54 -17.12 -21.13
N MET A 259 -14.97 -15.90 -21.44
CA MET A 259 -14.28 -14.67 -21.00
C MET A 259 -14.25 -14.53 -19.50
N ASP A 260 -15.39 -14.74 -18.81
CA ASP A 260 -15.46 -14.64 -17.35
C ASP A 260 -14.56 -15.67 -16.69
N LEU A 261 -14.60 -16.93 -17.16
CA LEU A 261 -13.72 -17.98 -16.64
C LEU A 261 -12.24 -17.62 -16.71
N HIS A 262 -11.80 -17.09 -17.85
CA HIS A 262 -10.39 -16.72 -18.05
C HIS A 262 -9.98 -15.52 -17.21
N ASP A 263 -10.76 -14.46 -17.27
CA ASP A 263 -10.38 -13.18 -16.63
C ASP A 263 -10.47 -13.27 -15.12
N ILE A 264 -11.53 -13.90 -14.58
CA ILE A 264 -11.67 -14.08 -13.12
C ILE A 264 -10.59 -15.03 -12.58
N ALA A 265 -10.29 -16.14 -13.27
CA ALA A 265 -9.22 -17.04 -12.85
C ALA A 265 -7.85 -16.33 -12.80
N ARG A 266 -7.54 -15.51 -13.81
CA ARG A 266 -6.30 -14.72 -13.85
C ARG A 266 -6.26 -13.67 -12.76
N ALA A 267 -7.34 -12.91 -12.54
CA ALA A 267 -7.45 -11.95 -11.45
C ALA A 267 -7.26 -12.64 -10.08
N CYS A 268 -7.94 -13.77 -9.87
CA CYS A 268 -7.78 -14.57 -8.64
C CYS A 268 -6.32 -15.00 -8.41
N ARG A 269 -5.62 -15.46 -9.43
CA ARG A 269 -4.22 -15.86 -9.31
C ARG A 269 -3.31 -14.68 -9.02
N THR A 270 -3.53 -13.55 -9.70
CA THR A 270 -2.75 -12.31 -9.54
C THR A 270 -2.83 -11.78 -8.11
N TYR A 271 -4.02 -11.76 -7.52
CA TYR A 271 -4.24 -11.23 -6.17
C TYR A 271 -4.14 -12.28 -5.04
N GLY A 272 -3.65 -13.48 -5.33
CA GLY A 272 -3.41 -14.50 -4.31
C GLY A 272 -4.68 -15.12 -3.72
N ILE A 273 -5.79 -15.12 -4.46
CA ILE A 273 -7.05 -15.78 -4.07
C ILE A 273 -6.85 -17.29 -4.08
N LYS A 274 -7.25 -17.94 -2.98
CA LYS A 274 -7.03 -19.37 -2.76
C LYS A 274 -7.82 -20.23 -3.74
N LYS A 275 -9.10 -19.88 -3.99
CA LYS A 275 -9.94 -20.51 -5.02
C LYS A 275 -10.99 -19.56 -5.57
N TYR A 276 -11.24 -19.72 -6.86
CA TYR A 276 -12.38 -19.20 -7.60
C TYR A 276 -13.47 -20.28 -7.65
N LEU A 277 -14.62 -20.03 -7.03
CA LEU A 277 -15.75 -20.93 -6.90
C LEU A 277 -16.82 -20.56 -7.93
N LEU A 278 -16.94 -21.37 -8.99
CA LEU A 278 -17.96 -21.19 -10.01
C LEU A 278 -19.21 -21.99 -9.64
N VAL A 279 -20.36 -21.34 -9.59
CA VAL A 279 -21.60 -21.96 -9.14
C VAL A 279 -22.68 -21.93 -10.23
N THR A 280 -23.10 -23.10 -10.69
CA THR A 280 -24.26 -23.26 -11.60
C THR A 280 -24.92 -24.64 -11.43
N PRO A 281 -26.26 -24.75 -11.40
CA PRO A 281 -26.98 -26.02 -11.33
C PRO A 281 -26.93 -26.81 -12.65
N LEU A 282 -26.63 -26.14 -13.78
CA LEU A 282 -26.69 -26.73 -15.13
C LEU A 282 -25.50 -27.67 -15.39
N ALA A 283 -25.76 -28.95 -15.48
CA ALA A 283 -24.72 -29.99 -15.67
C ALA A 283 -23.87 -29.77 -16.93
N GLN A 284 -24.50 -29.35 -18.04
CA GLN A 284 -23.81 -29.06 -19.29
C GLN A 284 -22.82 -27.89 -19.16
N GLN A 285 -23.22 -26.83 -18.46
CA GLN A 285 -22.36 -25.67 -18.20
C GLN A 285 -21.16 -26.05 -17.31
N ARG A 286 -21.37 -26.89 -16.28
CA ARG A 286 -20.28 -27.41 -15.47
C ARG A 286 -19.31 -28.28 -16.27
N ALA A 287 -19.84 -29.12 -17.19
CA ALA A 287 -19.00 -29.93 -18.08
C ALA A 287 -18.16 -29.07 -19.04
N MET A 288 -18.77 -28.03 -19.61
CA MET A 288 -18.07 -27.05 -20.45
C MET A 288 -16.94 -26.37 -19.70
N ALA A 289 -17.20 -25.82 -18.49
CA ALA A 289 -16.20 -25.16 -17.67
C ALA A 289 -15.06 -26.12 -17.28
N LYS A 290 -15.36 -27.38 -16.97
CA LYS A 290 -14.34 -28.43 -16.72
C LYS A 290 -13.47 -28.67 -17.96
N LYS A 291 -14.08 -28.77 -19.15
CA LYS A 291 -13.36 -29.00 -20.41
C LYS A 291 -12.40 -27.84 -20.72
N ILE A 292 -12.85 -26.59 -20.50
CA ILE A 292 -12.01 -25.40 -20.65
C ILE A 292 -10.85 -25.45 -19.65
N ALA A 293 -11.12 -25.74 -18.39
CA ALA A 293 -10.08 -25.82 -17.35
C ALA A 293 -9.04 -26.90 -17.67
N SER A 294 -9.48 -28.14 -18.03
CA SER A 294 -8.57 -29.23 -18.38
C SER A 294 -7.70 -28.92 -19.61
N HIS A 295 -8.22 -28.19 -20.59
CA HIS A 295 -7.43 -27.74 -21.74
C HIS A 295 -6.21 -26.90 -21.29
N TRP A 296 -6.38 -26.05 -20.29
CA TRP A 296 -5.32 -25.16 -19.80
C TRP A 296 -4.47 -25.77 -18.68
N THR A 297 -4.96 -26.77 -17.94
CA THR A 297 -4.20 -27.38 -16.83
C THR A 297 -3.48 -28.66 -17.23
N GLU A 298 -4.01 -29.42 -18.19
CA GLU A 298 -3.53 -30.77 -18.55
C GLU A 298 -3.35 -30.95 -20.08
N GLY A 299 -4.05 -30.13 -20.90
CA GLY A 299 -4.04 -30.21 -22.34
C GLY A 299 -2.92 -29.42 -23.00
N TRP A 300 -3.02 -29.26 -24.33
CA TRP A 300 -2.07 -28.51 -25.16
C TRP A 300 -1.88 -27.04 -24.65
N GLY A 301 -2.95 -26.41 -24.18
CA GLY A 301 -2.90 -25.07 -23.63
C GLY A 301 -1.94 -24.92 -22.44
N ALA A 302 -1.76 -25.95 -21.63
CA ALA A 302 -0.83 -25.97 -20.51
C ALA A 302 0.64 -25.84 -20.96
N GLN A 303 0.97 -26.42 -22.10
CA GLN A 303 2.31 -26.33 -22.68
C GLN A 303 2.53 -24.99 -23.37
N HIS A 304 1.51 -24.48 -24.07
CA HIS A 304 1.59 -23.24 -24.83
C HIS A 304 1.60 -21.98 -23.93
N ASN A 305 0.84 -21.99 -22.85
CA ASN A 305 0.78 -20.86 -21.89
C ASN A 305 0.66 -21.38 -20.44
N PRO A 306 1.78 -21.73 -19.79
CA PRO A 306 1.80 -22.25 -18.42
C PRO A 306 1.15 -21.32 -17.38
N ASP A 307 1.32 -20.00 -17.52
CA ASP A 307 0.75 -19.02 -16.59
C ASP A 307 -0.78 -19.04 -16.58
N ARG A 308 -1.39 -19.29 -17.74
CA ARG A 308 -2.83 -19.47 -17.83
C ARG A 308 -3.27 -20.77 -17.16
N GLY A 309 -2.47 -21.81 -17.25
CA GLY A 309 -2.67 -23.06 -16.52
C GLY A 309 -2.67 -22.84 -15.00
N GLU A 310 -1.69 -22.08 -14.49
CA GLU A 310 -1.63 -21.70 -13.08
C GLU A 310 -2.88 -20.92 -12.63
N ALA A 311 -3.41 -20.03 -13.46
CA ALA A 311 -4.64 -19.32 -13.15
C ALA A 311 -5.84 -20.27 -13.02
N PHE A 312 -6.00 -21.23 -13.95
CA PHE A 312 -7.09 -22.20 -13.91
C PHE A 312 -7.00 -23.21 -12.75
N LYS A 313 -5.84 -23.44 -12.15
CA LYS A 313 -5.71 -24.20 -10.91
C LYS A 313 -6.46 -23.58 -9.74
N THR A 314 -6.82 -22.29 -9.81
CA THR A 314 -7.67 -21.64 -8.80
C THR A 314 -9.13 -22.05 -8.91
N LEU A 315 -9.61 -22.43 -10.11
CA LEU A 315 -11.01 -22.73 -10.39
C LEU A 315 -11.50 -24.01 -9.68
N LYS A 316 -12.68 -23.92 -9.07
CA LYS A 316 -13.46 -25.05 -8.57
C LYS A 316 -14.94 -24.85 -8.86
N ILE A 317 -15.62 -25.90 -9.31
CA ILE A 317 -16.96 -25.84 -9.88
C ILE A 317 -17.94 -26.56 -8.97
N PHE A 318 -19.06 -25.90 -8.65
CA PHE A 318 -20.11 -26.40 -7.76
C PHE A 318 -21.50 -26.34 -8.40
N ALA A 319 -22.39 -27.23 -7.94
CA ALA A 319 -23.79 -27.26 -8.40
C ALA A 319 -24.69 -26.27 -7.64
N SER A 320 -24.28 -25.81 -6.45
CA SER A 320 -25.03 -24.82 -5.67
C SER A 320 -24.11 -24.02 -4.75
N VAL A 321 -24.60 -22.84 -4.31
CA VAL A 321 -23.91 -21.96 -3.35
C VAL A 321 -23.67 -22.70 -2.03
N GLN A 322 -24.66 -23.46 -1.54
CA GLN A 322 -24.54 -24.22 -0.30
C GLN A 322 -23.39 -25.23 -0.34
N LYS A 323 -23.26 -25.97 -1.47
CA LYS A 323 -22.14 -26.92 -1.66
C LYS A 323 -20.78 -26.21 -1.69
N ALA A 324 -20.69 -25.03 -2.28
CA ALA A 324 -19.46 -24.26 -2.32
C ALA A 324 -19.09 -23.72 -0.92
N LEU A 325 -20.06 -23.23 -0.17
CA LEU A 325 -19.86 -22.75 1.21
C LEU A 325 -19.45 -23.89 2.15
N ALA A 326 -20.18 -25.02 2.13
CA ALA A 326 -19.85 -26.19 2.94
C ALA A 326 -18.42 -26.70 2.66
N TRP A 327 -18.04 -26.80 1.38
CA TRP A 327 -16.67 -27.17 0.99
C TRP A 327 -15.62 -26.19 1.53
N THR A 328 -15.93 -24.88 1.54
CA THR A 328 -15.00 -23.87 2.06
C THR A 328 -14.90 -23.97 3.59
N ALA A 329 -16.02 -24.14 4.29
CA ALA A 329 -16.06 -24.31 5.75
C ALA A 329 -15.25 -25.53 6.21
N GLU A 330 -15.42 -26.67 5.54
CA GLU A 330 -14.65 -27.90 5.80
C GLU A 330 -13.15 -27.67 5.61
N ARG A 331 -12.76 -27.02 4.51
CA ARG A 331 -11.36 -26.75 4.17
C ARG A 331 -10.69 -25.78 5.14
N GLU A 332 -11.39 -24.75 5.55
CA GLU A 332 -10.87 -23.72 6.46
C GLU A 332 -11.12 -24.03 7.94
N LYS A 333 -11.91 -25.06 8.23
CA LYS A 333 -12.32 -25.47 9.57
C LYS A 333 -13.00 -24.32 10.35
N THR A 334 -13.76 -23.52 9.63
CA THR A 334 -14.54 -22.40 10.19
C THR A 334 -15.57 -21.96 9.16
N GLU A 335 -16.69 -21.40 9.62
CA GLU A 335 -17.66 -20.77 8.75
C GLU A 335 -17.01 -19.58 8.00
N PRO A 336 -17.18 -19.49 6.67
CA PRO A 336 -16.63 -18.39 5.90
C PRO A 336 -17.41 -17.10 6.15
N TYR A 337 -16.73 -15.97 6.05
CA TYR A 337 -17.35 -14.65 6.06
C TYR A 337 -17.88 -14.32 4.66
N LYS A 338 -19.21 -14.36 4.52
CA LYS A 338 -19.91 -14.22 3.23
C LYS A 338 -20.16 -12.75 2.92
N ILE A 339 -19.57 -12.25 1.85
CA ILE A 339 -19.61 -10.85 1.41
C ILE A 339 -20.31 -10.80 0.05
N ALA A 340 -21.57 -10.39 0.02
CA ALA A 340 -22.31 -10.19 -1.23
C ALA A 340 -21.97 -8.84 -1.86
N THR A 341 -21.88 -8.82 -3.19
CA THR A 341 -21.68 -7.60 -3.98
C THR A 341 -22.95 -7.19 -4.70
N THR A 342 -23.13 -5.91 -4.97
CA THR A 342 -24.26 -5.36 -5.71
C THR A 342 -23.84 -4.16 -6.54
N ALA A 343 -24.47 -3.97 -7.71
CA ALA A 343 -24.34 -2.76 -8.52
C ALA A 343 -25.36 -1.68 -8.14
N LYS A 344 -26.37 -2.03 -7.30
CA LYS A 344 -27.45 -1.13 -6.90
C LYS A 344 -27.22 -0.64 -5.47
N ALA A 345 -27.50 0.63 -5.20
CA ALA A 345 -27.52 1.16 -3.84
C ALA A 345 -28.53 0.39 -2.99
N ARG A 346 -28.15 0.02 -1.77
CA ARG A 346 -28.98 -0.74 -0.85
C ARG A 346 -28.79 -0.25 0.58
N ALA A 347 -29.90 -0.13 1.32
CA ALA A 347 -29.84 0.18 2.75
C ALA A 347 -29.03 -0.89 3.51
N GLY A 348 -28.15 -0.46 4.41
CA GLY A 348 -27.28 -1.35 5.18
C GLY A 348 -26.06 -1.87 4.40
N ALA A 349 -25.86 -1.49 3.14
CA ALA A 349 -24.63 -1.80 2.42
C ALA A 349 -23.43 -1.06 3.06
N ARG A 350 -22.30 -1.75 3.13
CA ARG A 350 -21.10 -1.28 3.82
C ARG A 350 -20.04 -0.87 2.83
N HIS A 351 -19.38 0.24 3.13
CA HIS A 351 -18.21 0.68 2.34
C HIS A 351 -17.10 -0.39 2.37
N TRP A 352 -16.40 -0.55 1.26
CA TRP A 352 -15.37 -1.58 1.12
C TRP A 352 -14.27 -1.51 2.18
N LEU A 353 -13.89 -0.32 2.68
CA LEU A 353 -12.93 -0.18 3.78
C LEU A 353 -13.46 -0.76 5.10
N SER A 354 -14.74 -0.57 5.39
CA SER A 354 -15.38 -1.17 6.58
C SER A 354 -15.38 -2.70 6.48
N VAL A 355 -15.70 -3.24 5.31
CA VAL A 355 -15.64 -4.70 5.06
C VAL A 355 -14.21 -5.22 5.16
N LYS A 356 -13.23 -4.48 4.64
CA LYS A 356 -11.80 -4.83 4.73
C LYS A 356 -11.32 -4.88 6.19
N ARG A 357 -11.74 -3.94 7.01
CA ARG A 357 -11.51 -3.93 8.45
C ARG A 357 -12.13 -5.16 9.13
N GLU A 358 -13.40 -5.45 8.86
CA GLU A 358 -14.11 -6.59 9.45
C GLU A 358 -13.46 -7.94 9.07
N ILE A 359 -12.93 -8.10 7.86
CA ILE A 359 -12.19 -9.30 7.45
C ILE A 359 -10.99 -9.53 8.38
N LEU A 360 -10.24 -8.48 8.69
CA LEU A 360 -9.07 -8.58 9.59
C LEU A 360 -9.46 -8.86 11.04
N GLU A 361 -10.58 -8.30 11.51
CA GLU A 361 -11.11 -8.49 12.87
C GLU A 361 -11.69 -9.90 13.07
N ARG A 362 -12.45 -10.42 12.09
CA ARG A 362 -13.16 -11.71 12.19
C ARG A 362 -12.27 -12.93 12.07
N ARG A 363 -11.12 -12.83 11.39
CA ARG A 363 -10.18 -13.94 11.14
C ARG A 363 -10.81 -15.16 10.47
N ALA A 364 -11.98 -15.00 9.85
CA ALA A 364 -12.65 -15.99 9.03
C ALA A 364 -12.20 -15.90 7.58
N ALA A 365 -12.43 -16.97 6.80
CA ALA A 365 -12.16 -16.97 5.37
C ALA A 365 -13.13 -16.05 4.63
N PRO A 366 -12.73 -14.92 4.01
CA PRO A 366 -13.64 -14.09 3.25
C PRO A 366 -14.01 -14.76 1.92
N ILE A 367 -15.30 -14.79 1.63
CA ILE A 367 -15.84 -15.18 0.31
C ILE A 367 -16.56 -13.97 -0.29
N PHE A 368 -16.04 -13.44 -1.38
CA PHE A 368 -16.69 -12.39 -2.17
C PHE A 368 -17.63 -13.04 -3.17
N ILE A 369 -18.93 -12.76 -3.05
CA ILE A 369 -19.98 -13.39 -3.86
C ILE A 369 -20.44 -12.39 -4.91
N PHE A 370 -20.25 -12.74 -6.16
CA PHE A 370 -20.62 -11.95 -7.33
C PHE A 370 -21.77 -12.63 -8.07
N GLY A 371 -22.79 -11.87 -8.43
CA GLY A 371 -23.88 -12.30 -9.28
C GLY A 371 -23.63 -11.94 -10.73
N THR A 372 -24.15 -12.75 -11.63
CA THR A 372 -24.24 -12.48 -13.06
C THR A 372 -25.64 -11.98 -13.42
N GLY A 373 -25.90 -11.67 -14.68
CA GLY A 373 -27.19 -11.15 -15.14
C GLY A 373 -27.55 -9.81 -14.46
N TRP A 374 -28.70 -9.75 -13.81
CA TRP A 374 -29.23 -8.55 -13.13
C TRP A 374 -28.88 -8.51 -11.63
N GLY A 375 -27.96 -9.38 -11.18
CA GLY A 375 -27.44 -9.42 -9.82
C GLY A 375 -27.87 -10.64 -9.03
N LEU A 376 -27.41 -10.71 -7.77
CA LEU A 376 -27.70 -11.81 -6.85
C LEU A 376 -29.18 -11.81 -6.43
N HIS A 377 -29.79 -13.00 -6.41
CA HIS A 377 -31.14 -13.18 -5.88
C HIS A 377 -31.22 -12.88 -4.37
N GLY A 378 -32.42 -12.55 -3.88
CA GLY A 378 -32.69 -12.22 -2.47
C GLY A 378 -32.19 -13.26 -1.48
N ASP A 379 -32.30 -14.55 -1.81
CA ASP A 379 -31.83 -15.67 -0.97
C ASP A 379 -30.32 -15.55 -0.64
N ILE A 380 -29.52 -15.14 -1.63
CA ILE A 380 -28.05 -14.99 -1.45
C ILE A 380 -27.76 -13.72 -0.64
N MET A 381 -28.51 -12.65 -0.90
CA MET A 381 -28.34 -11.40 -0.19
C MET A 381 -28.69 -11.53 1.30
N GLN A 382 -29.71 -12.33 1.65
CA GLN A 382 -30.13 -12.57 3.03
C GLN A 382 -29.15 -13.46 3.81
N MET A 383 -28.50 -14.43 3.15
CA MET A 383 -27.52 -15.30 3.81
C MET A 383 -26.14 -14.65 3.96
N ALA A 384 -25.89 -13.51 3.32
CA ALA A 384 -24.62 -12.82 3.41
C ALA A 384 -24.43 -12.16 4.78
N ASP A 385 -23.21 -12.22 5.31
CA ASP A 385 -22.83 -11.55 6.57
C ASP A 385 -22.60 -10.05 6.38
N ALA A 386 -22.24 -9.66 5.14
CA ALA A 386 -22.15 -8.27 4.70
C ALA A 386 -22.59 -8.13 3.24
N VAL A 387 -23.20 -6.98 2.95
CA VAL A 387 -23.44 -6.53 1.57
C VAL A 387 -22.54 -5.33 1.32
N MET A 388 -21.68 -5.42 0.31
CA MET A 388 -20.76 -4.35 -0.04
C MET A 388 -21.45 -3.28 -0.89
N SER A 389 -21.18 -2.00 -0.59
CA SER A 389 -21.67 -0.89 -1.41
C SER A 389 -21.22 -1.04 -2.87
N PRO A 390 -21.97 -0.52 -3.82
CA PRO A 390 -21.60 -0.52 -5.24
C PRO A 390 -20.19 0.07 -5.47
N ILE A 391 -19.58 -0.35 -6.55
CA ILE A 391 -18.40 0.34 -7.07
C ILE A 391 -18.89 1.62 -7.71
N GLU A 392 -18.61 2.76 -7.08
CA GLU A 392 -18.97 4.06 -7.62
C GLU A 392 -18.08 4.41 -8.81
N GLY A 393 -18.71 4.93 -9.87
CA GLY A 393 -18.08 5.36 -11.11
C GLY A 393 -18.08 6.87 -11.29
N GLY A 394 -18.38 7.33 -12.50
CA GLY A 394 -18.47 8.74 -12.86
C GLY A 394 -19.64 9.49 -12.20
N ALA A 395 -19.65 10.83 -12.35
CA ALA A 395 -20.63 11.71 -11.73
C ALA A 395 -22.06 11.57 -12.28
N ASP A 396 -22.24 10.91 -13.43
CA ASP A 396 -23.55 10.68 -14.09
C ASP A 396 -24.33 9.49 -13.48
N GLY A 397 -23.73 8.78 -12.50
CA GLY A 397 -24.35 7.64 -11.84
C GLY A 397 -24.38 6.35 -12.69
N TRP A 398 -23.74 6.33 -13.86
CA TRP A 398 -23.62 5.12 -14.67
C TRP A 398 -22.83 4.06 -13.95
N ASN A 399 -23.45 2.90 -13.67
CA ASN A 399 -22.81 1.76 -13.02
C ASN A 399 -23.26 0.45 -13.66
N HIS A 400 -22.57 0.03 -14.72
CA HIS A 400 -22.86 -1.20 -15.45
C HIS A 400 -21.55 -1.94 -15.79
N LEU A 401 -20.88 -2.44 -14.75
CA LEU A 401 -19.67 -3.23 -14.89
C LEU A 401 -20.00 -4.69 -15.21
N SER A 402 -19.21 -5.32 -16.09
CA SER A 402 -19.23 -6.78 -16.20
C SER A 402 -18.80 -7.43 -14.89
N VAL A 403 -19.23 -8.67 -14.64
CA VAL A 403 -18.85 -9.42 -13.42
C VAL A 403 -17.33 -9.52 -13.27
N ARG A 404 -16.59 -9.78 -14.35
CA ARG A 404 -15.12 -9.86 -14.33
C ARG A 404 -14.44 -8.54 -13.99
N SER A 405 -15.00 -7.40 -14.46
CA SER A 405 -14.51 -6.07 -14.10
C SER A 405 -14.77 -5.76 -12.63
N ALA A 406 -15.96 -6.05 -12.13
CA ALA A 406 -16.32 -5.89 -10.72
C ALA A 406 -15.42 -6.75 -9.81
N VAL A 407 -15.14 -8.00 -10.20
CA VAL A 407 -14.19 -8.87 -9.51
C VAL A 407 -12.81 -8.23 -9.46
N SER A 408 -12.27 -7.81 -10.61
CA SER A 408 -10.90 -7.25 -10.69
C SER A 408 -10.75 -5.99 -9.83
N ILE A 409 -11.70 -5.06 -9.89
CA ILE A 409 -11.69 -3.84 -9.08
C ILE A 409 -11.80 -4.17 -7.59
N THR A 410 -12.68 -5.12 -7.22
CA THR A 410 -12.81 -5.55 -5.83
C THR A 410 -11.51 -6.17 -5.32
N LEU A 411 -10.92 -7.09 -6.07
CA LEU A 411 -9.67 -7.74 -5.67
C LEU A 411 -8.52 -6.72 -5.53
N ASP A 412 -8.45 -5.73 -6.43
CA ASP A 412 -7.47 -4.65 -6.33
C ASP A 412 -7.65 -3.81 -5.06
N ARG A 413 -8.90 -3.44 -4.72
CA ARG A 413 -9.21 -2.68 -3.50
C ARG A 413 -8.84 -3.40 -2.21
N PHE A 414 -8.99 -4.72 -2.17
CA PHE A 414 -8.74 -5.52 -0.96
C PHE A 414 -7.32 -6.06 -0.89
N PHE A 415 -6.73 -6.44 -2.00
CA PHE A 415 -5.52 -7.25 -2.05
C PHE A 415 -4.37 -6.63 -2.83
N GLY A 416 -4.65 -5.61 -3.65
CA GLY A 416 -3.63 -4.79 -4.31
C GLY A 416 -2.89 -3.89 -3.33
N ARG A 417 -1.62 -3.58 -3.62
CA ARG A 417 -0.85 -2.51 -2.98
C ARG A 417 -1.09 -1.23 -3.80
N ARG A 418 -1.31 -0.11 -3.11
CA ARG A 418 -1.54 1.21 -3.72
C ARG A 418 -0.65 2.25 -3.10
#